data_58dd1a727be16d2f0c5974dbd35b57c1
#
_entry.id   58dd1a727be16d2f0c5974dbd35b57c1
#
_cell.length_a   1.000
_cell.length_b   1.000
_cell.length_c   1.000
_cell.angle_alpha   90.00
_cell.angle_beta   90.00
_cell.angle_gamma   90.00
#
_symmetry.space_group_name_H-M   'P 1'
#
loop_
_entity.id
_entity.type
_entity.pdbx_description
1 polymer ?
#
loop_
_entity_poly.entity_id
_entity_poly.type
_entity_poly.pdbx_seq_one_letter_code
_entity_poly.pdbx_strand_id
1 'polypeptide(L)'
;MTCIAIIPARGGSKGIPNKNLVEVGGQSLVTRAINSAVQSGVVDFVVVSSDDRNILEAAKVAGAIAIERPAELASDTSAIEDAISHALQKFSEGHPTPTTLVLLQPTSPLRQASTISDAVHIFTKNGNTGCVYGVIEAEHHPYKTFIATDAGLQPVKSVEDLSRSRQELPKAYRQSGSIYVVGVQDFLTNNSLHVSPVRWIEVSHKEAIDVDTPADLDAVRQVASNFDV
;
A
#
# COMPACT_ATOMS: atom_id res chain seq x y z
N MET A 1 -21.52 -5.53 5.01
CA MET A 1 -20.32 -5.38 4.20
C MET A 1 -19.14 -5.62 5.13
N THR A 2 -18.24 -6.51 4.79
CA THR A 2 -17.12 -6.87 5.67
C THR A 2 -15.81 -6.42 5.01
N CYS A 3 -15.04 -5.58 5.69
CA CYS A 3 -13.81 -4.98 5.21
C CYS A 3 -12.60 -5.61 5.92
N ILE A 4 -11.65 -6.13 5.14
CA ILE A 4 -10.39 -6.68 5.65
C ILE A 4 -9.22 -5.81 5.22
N ALA A 5 -8.34 -5.44 6.14
CA ALA A 5 -7.03 -4.90 5.81
C ALA A 5 -6.00 -6.03 5.81
N ILE A 6 -5.26 -6.17 4.72
CA ILE A 6 -4.12 -7.09 4.63
C ILE A 6 -2.85 -6.27 4.62
N ILE A 7 -1.93 -6.64 5.52
CA ILE A 7 -0.63 -6.01 5.74
C ILE A 7 0.45 -7.06 5.45
N PRO A 8 0.98 -7.13 4.21
CA PRO A 8 2.07 -8.03 3.89
C PRO A 8 3.39 -7.47 4.43
N ALA A 9 4.05 -8.23 5.30
CA ALA A 9 5.27 -7.83 5.98
C ALA A 9 6.28 -8.99 6.01
N ARG A 10 7.16 -9.09 5.01
CA ARG A 10 8.19 -10.14 4.98
C ARG A 10 9.36 -9.83 5.91
N GLY A 11 10.06 -10.87 6.41
CA GLY A 11 11.24 -10.74 7.25
C GLY A 11 12.49 -10.28 6.48
N GLY A 12 12.68 -10.80 5.27
CA GLY A 12 13.87 -10.56 4.45
C GLY A 12 13.84 -9.22 3.70
N SER A 13 14.26 -8.11 4.34
CA SER A 13 14.37 -6.79 3.68
C SER A 13 15.82 -6.48 3.33
N LYS A 14 16.10 -6.12 2.04
CA LYS A 14 17.47 -5.84 1.54
C LYS A 14 18.00 -4.47 1.95
N GLY A 15 17.17 -3.42 1.87
CA GLY A 15 17.61 -2.04 2.10
C GLY A 15 17.83 -1.72 3.58
N ILE A 16 16.97 -2.21 4.45
CA ILE A 16 17.02 -2.01 5.90
C ILE A 16 16.79 -3.37 6.57
N PRO A 17 17.76 -3.92 7.34
CA PRO A 17 17.56 -5.16 8.08
C PRO A 17 16.34 -5.08 9.00
N ASN A 18 15.52 -6.11 9.00
CA ASN A 18 14.28 -6.19 9.78
C ASN A 18 13.35 -4.97 9.62
N LYS A 19 13.29 -4.42 8.42
CA LYS A 19 12.59 -3.16 8.10
C LYS A 19 11.22 -3.02 8.78
N ASN A 20 10.39 -4.06 8.71
CA ASN A 20 9.03 -4.03 9.25
C ASN A 20 8.96 -3.93 10.78
N LEU A 21 10.06 -4.24 11.49
CA LEU A 21 10.19 -4.11 12.94
C LEU A 21 10.96 -2.85 13.37
N VAL A 22 11.49 -2.07 12.43
CA VAL A 22 12.17 -0.80 12.76
C VAL A 22 11.15 0.20 13.29
N GLU A 23 11.54 0.94 14.31
CA GLU A 23 10.66 1.89 14.99
C GLU A 23 10.72 3.31 14.40
N VAL A 24 9.54 3.91 14.35
CA VAL A 24 9.28 5.31 14.05
C VAL A 24 8.29 5.83 15.08
N GLY A 25 8.67 6.84 15.88
CA GLY A 25 7.84 7.36 16.96
C GLY A 25 7.44 6.29 17.98
N GLY A 26 8.38 5.43 18.39
CA GLY A 26 8.15 4.37 19.39
C GLY A 26 7.29 3.19 18.95
N GLN A 27 6.94 3.09 17.66
CA GLN A 27 6.16 1.99 17.10
C GLN A 27 6.84 1.42 15.85
N SER A 28 6.83 0.09 15.69
CA SER A 28 7.37 -0.55 14.49
C SER A 28 6.52 -0.21 13.26
N LEU A 29 7.12 -0.31 12.05
CA LEU A 29 6.39 -0.03 10.80
C LEU A 29 5.14 -0.89 10.67
N VAL A 30 5.21 -2.19 11.01
CA VAL A 30 4.05 -3.08 10.98
C VAL A 30 3.00 -2.68 12.02
N THR A 31 3.40 -2.30 13.22
CA THR A 31 2.47 -1.83 14.28
C THR A 31 1.76 -0.54 13.86
N ARG A 32 2.47 0.40 13.24
CA ARG A 32 1.87 1.63 12.70
C ARG A 32 0.81 1.34 11.63
N ALA A 33 1.08 0.40 10.73
CA ALA A 33 0.11 0.00 9.70
C ALA A 33 -1.15 -0.65 10.33
N ILE A 34 -0.97 -1.49 11.36
CA ILE A 34 -2.09 -2.07 12.12
C ILE A 34 -2.91 -0.97 12.80
N ASN A 35 -2.25 -0.08 13.54
CA ASN A 35 -2.92 0.99 14.28
C ASN A 35 -3.70 1.92 13.35
N SER A 36 -3.14 2.30 12.19
CA SER A 36 -3.86 3.12 11.22
C SER A 36 -5.11 2.43 10.69
N ALA A 37 -5.05 1.11 10.45
CA ALA A 37 -6.22 0.31 10.04
C ALA A 37 -7.29 0.28 11.13
N VAL A 38 -6.93 -0.02 12.38
CA VAL A 38 -7.86 -0.06 13.52
C VAL A 38 -8.49 1.32 13.77
N GLN A 39 -7.69 2.37 13.79
CA GLN A 39 -8.15 3.74 14.03
C GLN A 39 -9.02 4.30 12.90
N SER A 40 -8.99 3.70 11.70
CA SER A 40 -9.86 4.12 10.60
C SER A 40 -11.35 3.89 10.87
N GLY A 41 -11.69 2.96 11.76
CA GLY A 41 -13.07 2.62 12.15
C GLY A 41 -13.90 1.95 11.05
N VAL A 42 -13.32 1.67 9.87
CA VAL A 42 -14.02 1.07 8.72
C VAL A 42 -13.52 -0.33 8.35
N VAL A 43 -12.48 -0.81 9.04
CA VAL A 43 -11.88 -2.12 8.85
C VAL A 43 -12.38 -3.05 9.94
N ASP A 44 -13.03 -4.16 9.56
CA ASP A 44 -13.55 -5.16 10.52
C ASP A 44 -12.45 -6.13 10.97
N PHE A 45 -11.51 -6.46 10.08
CA PHE A 45 -10.41 -7.38 10.35
C PHE A 45 -9.09 -6.83 9.85
N VAL A 46 -8.07 -6.89 10.69
CA VAL A 46 -6.69 -6.55 10.33
C VAL A 46 -5.86 -7.84 10.33
N VAL A 47 -5.28 -8.16 9.19
CA VAL A 47 -4.49 -9.36 8.97
C VAL A 47 -3.07 -8.97 8.60
N VAL A 48 -2.08 -9.55 9.27
CA VAL A 48 -0.66 -9.46 8.91
C VAL A 48 -0.21 -10.81 8.35
N SER A 49 0.31 -10.79 7.12
CA SER A 49 0.90 -11.95 6.46
C SER A 49 2.42 -11.85 6.47
N SER A 50 3.11 -12.78 7.14
CA SER A 50 4.56 -12.77 7.28
C SER A 50 5.15 -14.19 7.33
N ASP A 51 6.39 -14.32 6.86
CA ASP A 51 7.27 -15.49 7.03
C ASP A 51 8.16 -15.38 8.30
N ASP A 52 8.15 -14.22 8.97
CA ASP A 52 8.98 -13.93 10.15
C ASP A 52 8.16 -14.01 11.44
N ARG A 53 8.63 -14.84 12.38
CA ARG A 53 7.95 -15.07 13.67
C ARG A 53 7.89 -13.81 14.56
N ASN A 54 8.91 -12.95 14.50
CA ASN A 54 8.91 -11.72 15.30
C ASN A 54 7.88 -10.72 14.77
N ILE A 55 7.69 -10.66 13.46
CA ILE A 55 6.65 -9.83 12.83
C ILE A 55 5.25 -10.38 13.20
N LEU A 56 5.06 -11.70 13.13
CA LEU A 56 3.80 -12.33 13.52
C LEU A 56 3.47 -12.10 15.00
N GLU A 57 4.47 -12.13 15.87
CA GLU A 57 4.27 -11.86 17.30
C GLU A 57 3.94 -10.37 17.55
N ALA A 58 4.67 -9.46 16.91
CA ALA A 58 4.35 -8.03 16.97
C ALA A 58 2.92 -7.73 16.47
N ALA A 59 2.47 -8.45 15.42
CA ALA A 59 1.12 -8.33 14.90
C ALA A 59 0.06 -8.77 15.92
N LYS A 60 0.25 -9.92 16.59
CA LYS A 60 -0.65 -10.40 17.63
C LYS A 60 -0.73 -9.45 18.81
N VAL A 61 0.41 -8.94 19.27
CA VAL A 61 0.48 -7.96 20.37
C VAL A 61 -0.27 -6.68 20.01
N ALA A 62 -0.24 -6.27 18.74
CA ALA A 62 -0.97 -5.11 18.23
C ALA A 62 -2.47 -5.41 17.93
N GLY A 63 -2.96 -6.63 18.20
CA GLY A 63 -4.35 -7.02 18.03
C GLY A 63 -4.75 -7.46 16.61
N ALA A 64 -3.78 -7.69 15.71
CA ALA A 64 -4.05 -8.19 14.37
C ALA A 64 -4.05 -9.73 14.32
N ILE A 65 -4.76 -10.27 13.33
CA ILE A 65 -4.71 -11.69 12.99
C ILE A 65 -3.39 -11.95 12.26
N ALA A 66 -2.54 -12.80 12.84
CA ALA A 66 -1.25 -13.16 12.26
C ALA A 66 -1.38 -14.43 11.41
N ILE A 67 -1.03 -14.34 10.14
CA ILE A 67 -1.03 -15.47 9.20
C ILE A 67 0.40 -15.75 8.77
N GLU A 68 0.88 -16.98 9.10
CA GLU A 68 2.19 -17.43 8.65
C GLU A 68 2.16 -17.69 7.14
N ARG A 69 3.04 -17.01 6.43
CA ARG A 69 3.17 -17.09 4.98
C ARG A 69 4.30 -18.05 4.62
N PRO A 70 4.09 -19.00 3.68
CA PRO A 70 5.14 -19.85 3.16
C PRO A 70 6.34 -19.05 2.62
N ALA A 71 7.56 -19.57 2.84
CA ALA A 71 8.80 -18.87 2.45
C ALA A 71 8.88 -18.58 0.94
N GLU A 72 8.33 -19.47 0.11
CA GLU A 72 8.24 -19.30 -1.34
C GLU A 72 7.42 -18.07 -1.77
N LEU A 73 6.47 -17.62 -0.94
CA LEU A 73 5.68 -16.40 -1.16
C LEU A 73 6.32 -15.16 -0.51
N ALA A 74 7.49 -15.31 0.11
CA ALA A 74 8.22 -14.22 0.77
C ALA A 74 9.52 -13.84 0.06
N SER A 75 9.80 -14.41 -1.12
CA SER A 75 10.98 -14.09 -1.92
C SER A 75 10.92 -12.67 -2.49
N ASP A 76 12.06 -12.15 -2.95
CA ASP A 76 12.13 -10.83 -3.59
C ASP A 76 11.36 -10.74 -4.92
N THR A 77 11.11 -11.88 -5.55
CA THR A 77 10.41 -11.98 -6.84
C THR A 77 8.96 -12.41 -6.69
N SER A 78 8.51 -12.72 -5.47
CA SER A 78 7.11 -13.10 -5.21
C SER A 78 6.18 -11.91 -5.44
N ALA A 79 5.12 -12.12 -6.20
CA ALA A 79 4.09 -11.11 -6.40
C ALA A 79 3.36 -10.83 -5.07
N ILE A 80 3.02 -9.59 -4.83
CA ILE A 80 2.27 -9.19 -3.64
C ILE A 80 0.86 -9.79 -3.65
N GLU A 81 0.30 -9.98 -4.84
CA GLU A 81 -1.00 -10.60 -5.08
C GLU A 81 -1.06 -12.03 -4.56
N ASP A 82 0.02 -12.80 -4.69
CA ASP A 82 0.08 -14.18 -4.18
C ASP A 82 0.06 -14.20 -2.65
N ALA A 83 0.76 -13.27 -2.01
CA ALA A 83 0.74 -13.12 -0.56
C ALA A 83 -0.65 -12.70 -0.04
N ILE A 84 -1.36 -11.84 -0.78
CA ILE A 84 -2.73 -11.41 -0.47
C ILE A 84 -3.69 -12.59 -0.65
N SER A 85 -3.60 -13.32 -1.76
CA SER A 85 -4.45 -14.48 -2.06
C SER A 85 -4.30 -15.56 -0.99
N HIS A 86 -3.07 -15.87 -0.58
CA HIS A 86 -2.79 -16.80 0.51
C HIS A 86 -3.41 -16.31 1.84
N ALA A 87 -3.25 -15.03 2.17
CA ALA A 87 -3.80 -14.46 3.40
C ALA A 87 -5.35 -14.50 3.42
N LEU A 88 -6.00 -14.19 2.30
CA LEU A 88 -7.46 -14.29 2.14
C LEU A 88 -7.94 -15.74 2.29
N GLN A 89 -7.26 -16.68 1.66
CA GLN A 89 -7.58 -18.10 1.76
C GLN A 89 -7.51 -18.57 3.22
N LYS A 90 -6.38 -18.31 3.89
CA LYS A 90 -6.18 -18.68 5.31
C LYS A 90 -7.17 -18.03 6.25
N PHE A 91 -7.48 -16.76 6.03
CA PHE A 91 -8.49 -16.06 6.79
C PHE A 91 -9.88 -16.72 6.66
N SER A 92 -10.26 -17.11 5.44
CA SER A 92 -11.57 -17.69 5.11
C SER A 92 -11.75 -19.12 5.66
N GLU A 93 -10.68 -19.80 6.11
CA GLU A 93 -10.78 -21.12 6.80
C GLU A 93 -11.50 -21.00 8.15
N GLY A 94 -11.49 -19.84 8.79
CA GLY A 94 -12.10 -19.62 10.12
C GLY A 94 -13.09 -18.45 10.20
N HIS A 95 -13.25 -17.69 9.12
CA HIS A 95 -14.08 -16.47 9.11
C HIS A 95 -14.90 -16.37 7.82
N PRO A 96 -16.00 -15.63 7.82
CA PRO A 96 -16.75 -15.33 6.60
C PRO A 96 -15.86 -14.57 5.59
N THR A 97 -16.00 -14.91 4.32
CA THR A 97 -15.26 -14.24 3.24
C THR A 97 -15.60 -12.74 3.23
N PRO A 98 -14.60 -11.85 3.35
CA PRO A 98 -14.83 -10.41 3.32
C PRO A 98 -15.26 -9.96 1.92
N THR A 99 -15.89 -8.77 1.84
CA THR A 99 -16.34 -8.20 0.57
C THR A 99 -15.38 -7.15 0.03
N THR A 100 -14.66 -6.45 0.93
CA THR A 100 -13.73 -5.37 0.60
C THR A 100 -12.35 -5.70 1.13
N LEU A 101 -11.35 -5.59 0.27
CA LEU A 101 -9.93 -5.72 0.57
C LEU A 101 -9.29 -4.34 0.60
N VAL A 102 -8.56 -4.05 1.66
CA VAL A 102 -7.66 -2.90 1.80
C VAL A 102 -6.23 -3.43 1.94
N LEU A 103 -5.36 -3.09 1.01
CA LEU A 103 -3.93 -3.38 1.14
C LEU A 103 -3.23 -2.19 1.78
N LEU A 104 -2.49 -2.45 2.86
CA LEU A 104 -1.71 -1.45 3.58
C LEU A 104 -0.26 -1.92 3.70
N GLN A 105 0.65 -1.25 3.01
CA GLN A 105 2.07 -1.57 3.09
C GLN A 105 2.69 -0.92 4.34
N PRO A 106 3.47 -1.65 5.17
CA PRO A 106 4.16 -1.08 6.33
C PRO A 106 5.16 0.03 5.97
N THR A 107 5.66 0.01 4.74
CA THR A 107 6.63 0.99 4.23
C THR A 107 6.09 2.42 4.11
N SER A 108 4.77 2.62 4.23
CA SER A 108 4.14 3.94 4.31
C SER A 108 3.69 4.25 5.76
N PRO A 109 4.61 4.50 6.71
CA PRO A 109 4.30 4.56 8.14
C PRO A 109 3.57 5.83 8.59
N LEU A 110 3.51 6.86 7.76
CA LEU A 110 2.83 8.13 8.05
C LEU A 110 1.40 8.20 7.51
N ARG A 111 0.87 7.06 7.03
CA ARG A 111 -0.52 6.94 6.57
C ARG A 111 -1.49 7.35 7.66
N GLN A 112 -2.46 8.21 7.31
CA GLN A 112 -3.52 8.65 8.20
C GLN A 112 -4.67 7.62 8.23
N ALA A 113 -5.28 7.46 9.39
CA ALA A 113 -6.48 6.63 9.53
C ALA A 113 -7.66 7.19 8.71
N SER A 114 -7.78 8.51 8.60
CA SER A 114 -8.77 9.18 7.74
C SER A 114 -8.60 8.85 6.27
N THR A 115 -7.37 8.71 5.78
CA THR A 115 -7.10 8.31 4.39
C THR A 115 -7.66 6.92 4.09
N ILE A 116 -7.60 5.99 5.06
CA ILE A 116 -8.18 4.66 4.91
C ILE A 116 -9.70 4.75 4.86
N SER A 117 -10.32 5.48 5.79
CA SER A 117 -11.78 5.63 5.82
C SER A 117 -12.32 6.32 4.57
N ASP A 118 -11.65 7.35 4.08
CA ASP A 118 -12.05 8.08 2.88
C ASP A 118 -11.92 7.23 1.61
N ALA A 119 -10.84 6.44 1.48
CA ALA A 119 -10.66 5.54 0.36
C ALA A 119 -11.75 4.44 0.31
N VAL A 120 -12.06 3.82 1.46
CA VAL A 120 -13.15 2.85 1.59
C VAL A 120 -14.49 3.51 1.30
N HIS A 121 -14.72 4.76 1.75
CA HIS A 121 -15.94 5.51 1.46
C HIS A 121 -16.09 5.80 -0.05
N ILE A 122 -15.01 6.21 -0.74
CA ILE A 122 -15.01 6.39 -2.21
C ILE A 122 -15.40 5.07 -2.88
N PHE A 123 -14.82 3.94 -2.46
CA PHE A 123 -15.11 2.63 -3.01
C PHE A 123 -16.59 2.25 -2.82
N THR A 124 -17.11 2.37 -1.61
CA THR A 124 -18.49 2.01 -1.27
C THR A 124 -19.52 2.90 -1.97
N LYS A 125 -19.31 4.21 -1.98
CA LYS A 125 -20.18 5.19 -2.65
C LYS A 125 -20.33 4.90 -4.14
N ASN A 126 -19.35 4.25 -4.74
CA ASN A 126 -19.32 3.89 -6.16
C ASN A 126 -19.73 2.44 -6.43
N GLY A 127 -20.54 1.84 -5.54
CA GLY A 127 -21.15 0.52 -5.75
C GLY A 127 -20.21 -0.66 -5.54
N ASN A 128 -19.07 -0.46 -4.85
CA ASN A 128 -18.05 -1.49 -4.55
C ASN A 128 -17.47 -2.12 -5.82
N THR A 129 -17.27 -1.32 -6.86
CA THR A 129 -16.73 -1.78 -8.16
C THR A 129 -15.42 -1.07 -8.49
N GLY A 130 -14.52 -1.77 -9.20
CA GLY A 130 -13.22 -1.28 -9.57
C GLY A 130 -12.25 -1.24 -8.37
N CYS A 131 -11.38 -0.23 -8.36
CA CYS A 131 -10.42 -0.04 -7.27
C CYS A 131 -10.25 1.45 -6.91
N VAL A 132 -9.68 1.71 -5.72
CA VAL A 132 -9.27 3.04 -5.27
C VAL A 132 -7.81 3.00 -4.86
N TYR A 133 -7.01 3.94 -5.36
CA TYR A 133 -5.60 4.10 -5.01
C TYR A 133 -5.33 5.38 -4.24
N GLY A 134 -4.42 5.31 -3.28
CA GLY A 134 -3.71 6.49 -2.81
C GLY A 134 -2.75 7.00 -3.87
N VAL A 135 -2.88 8.25 -4.26
CA VAL A 135 -2.01 8.86 -5.27
C VAL A 135 -1.45 10.19 -4.80
N ILE A 136 -0.36 10.60 -5.43
CA ILE A 136 0.25 11.91 -5.25
C ILE A 136 0.51 12.51 -6.64
N GLU A 137 0.42 13.83 -6.77
CA GLU A 137 0.77 14.49 -8.03
C GLU A 137 2.20 14.15 -8.44
N ALA A 138 2.39 13.81 -9.71
CA ALA A 138 3.69 13.38 -10.21
C ALA A 138 4.64 14.58 -10.29
N GLU A 139 5.77 14.51 -9.57
CA GLU A 139 6.81 15.55 -9.55
C GLU A 139 7.38 15.79 -10.95
N HIS A 140 7.54 14.70 -11.71
CA HIS A 140 7.93 14.70 -13.11
C HIS A 140 6.78 14.17 -13.96
N HIS A 141 6.24 15.03 -14.82
CA HIS A 141 5.11 14.66 -15.66
C HIS A 141 5.48 13.52 -16.62
N PRO A 142 4.73 12.39 -16.69
CA PRO A 142 5.11 11.21 -17.49
C PRO A 142 5.23 11.51 -18.99
N TYR A 143 4.50 12.51 -19.53
CA TYR A 143 4.63 12.91 -20.93
C TYR A 143 5.94 13.63 -21.25
N LYS A 144 6.72 13.99 -20.22
CA LYS A 144 8.06 14.59 -20.34
C LYS A 144 9.19 13.62 -20.01
N THR A 145 8.90 12.33 -20.06
CA THR A 145 9.86 11.26 -19.80
C THR A 145 10.08 10.40 -21.04
N PHE A 146 11.16 9.63 -21.01
CA PHE A 146 11.55 8.76 -22.11
C PHE A 146 11.68 7.32 -21.62
N ILE A 147 11.41 6.38 -22.53
CA ILE A 147 11.74 4.97 -22.37
C ILE A 147 12.97 4.68 -23.23
N ALA A 148 13.98 4.03 -22.64
CA ALA A 148 15.12 3.52 -23.37
C ALA A 148 14.72 2.24 -24.13
N THR A 149 15.01 2.21 -25.43
CA THR A 149 14.82 1.06 -26.31
C THR A 149 16.10 0.80 -27.08
N ASP A 150 16.20 -0.32 -27.80
CA ASP A 150 17.35 -0.63 -28.66
C ASP A 150 17.54 0.41 -29.76
N ALA A 151 16.49 1.12 -30.15
CA ALA A 151 16.54 2.20 -31.16
C ALA A 151 16.85 3.60 -30.55
N GLY A 152 17.11 3.70 -29.24
CA GLY A 152 17.37 4.94 -28.53
C GLY A 152 16.22 5.36 -27.60
N LEU A 153 16.21 6.63 -27.20
CA LEU A 153 15.17 7.18 -26.29
C LEU A 153 13.89 7.51 -27.05
N GLN A 154 12.78 6.94 -26.58
CA GLN A 154 11.45 7.22 -27.11
C GLN A 154 10.61 7.94 -26.07
N PRO A 155 9.86 9.02 -26.42
CA PRO A 155 8.96 9.70 -25.48
C PRO A 155 7.83 8.75 -25.05
N VAL A 156 7.44 8.83 -23.77
CA VAL A 156 6.34 8.00 -23.22
C VAL A 156 5.02 8.27 -23.94
N LYS A 157 4.77 9.53 -24.37
CA LYS A 157 3.53 9.90 -25.06
C LYS A 157 3.79 10.37 -26.48
N SER A 158 4.28 11.58 -26.65
CA SER A 158 4.58 12.13 -27.98
C SER A 158 5.68 13.18 -27.91
N VAL A 159 6.32 13.49 -29.05
CA VAL A 159 7.35 14.54 -29.16
C VAL A 159 6.74 15.91 -28.89
N GLU A 160 5.52 16.14 -29.34
CA GLU A 160 4.79 17.42 -29.17
C GLU A 160 4.58 17.70 -27.67
N ASP A 161 4.21 16.69 -26.87
CA ASP A 161 3.99 16.84 -25.44
C ASP A 161 5.29 17.17 -24.67
N LEU A 162 6.46 16.79 -25.18
CA LEU A 162 7.74 17.20 -24.61
C LEU A 162 7.95 18.71 -24.64
N SER A 163 7.42 19.39 -25.67
CA SER A 163 7.57 20.84 -25.87
C SER A 163 6.48 21.68 -25.18
N ARG A 164 5.36 21.07 -24.80
CA ARG A 164 4.25 21.79 -24.12
C ARG A 164 4.66 22.25 -22.72
N SER A 165 4.11 23.38 -22.27
CA SER A 165 4.28 23.80 -20.88
C SER A 165 3.57 22.83 -19.93
N ARG A 166 4.04 22.70 -18.66
CA ARG A 166 3.40 21.80 -17.67
C ARG A 166 1.93 22.15 -17.42
N GLN A 167 1.58 23.43 -17.53
CA GLN A 167 0.22 23.94 -17.31
C GLN A 167 -0.76 23.53 -18.42
N GLU A 168 -0.28 23.20 -19.60
CA GLU A 168 -1.08 22.74 -20.75
C GLU A 168 -1.28 21.22 -20.76
N LEU A 169 -0.53 20.50 -19.91
CA LEU A 169 -0.66 19.05 -19.78
C LEU A 169 -1.75 18.69 -18.77
N PRO A 170 -2.45 17.56 -18.95
CA PRO A 170 -3.40 17.09 -17.96
C PRO A 170 -2.68 16.80 -16.64
N LYS A 171 -3.35 16.93 -15.50
CA LYS A 171 -2.78 16.49 -14.22
C LYS A 171 -2.37 15.03 -14.29
N ALA A 172 -1.20 14.72 -13.80
CA ALA A 172 -0.66 13.38 -13.74
C ALA A 172 -0.38 13.00 -12.29
N TYR A 173 -0.73 11.77 -11.94
CA TYR A 173 -0.53 11.22 -10.61
C TYR A 173 0.32 9.96 -10.69
N ARG A 174 1.08 9.70 -9.62
CA ARG A 174 1.70 8.40 -9.37
C ARG A 174 1.07 7.74 -8.15
N GLN A 175 1.11 6.43 -8.11
CA GLN A 175 0.71 5.68 -6.91
C GLN A 175 1.62 6.06 -5.74
N SER A 176 1.01 6.25 -4.57
CA SER A 176 1.75 6.56 -3.34
C SER A 176 2.27 5.31 -2.63
N GLY A 177 1.75 4.13 -2.96
CA GLY A 177 2.02 2.89 -2.21
C GLY A 177 1.25 2.79 -0.88
N SER A 178 0.66 3.88 -0.42
CA SER A 178 0.09 3.93 0.94
C SER A 178 -1.19 3.12 1.11
N ILE A 179 -2.07 3.07 0.11
CA ILE A 179 -3.36 2.38 0.20
C ILE A 179 -3.87 1.93 -1.16
N TYR A 180 -4.48 0.73 -1.18
CA TYR A 180 -5.26 0.18 -2.29
C TYR A 180 -6.54 -0.42 -1.74
N VAL A 181 -7.67 -0.13 -2.35
CA VAL A 181 -8.98 -0.71 -1.99
C VAL A 181 -9.58 -1.37 -3.22
N VAL A 182 -10.05 -2.60 -3.09
CA VAL A 182 -10.65 -3.38 -4.18
C VAL A 182 -11.70 -4.35 -3.62
N GLY A 183 -12.65 -4.78 -4.44
CA GLY A 183 -13.56 -5.87 -4.09
C GLY A 183 -12.80 -7.20 -4.00
N VAL A 184 -13.04 -7.99 -2.94
CA VAL A 184 -12.37 -9.29 -2.78
C VAL A 184 -12.64 -10.21 -3.98
N GLN A 185 -13.89 -10.25 -4.44
CA GLN A 185 -14.25 -11.09 -5.61
C GLN A 185 -13.55 -10.62 -6.88
N ASP A 186 -13.46 -9.31 -7.11
CA ASP A 186 -12.77 -8.73 -8.26
C ASP A 186 -11.28 -9.02 -8.20
N PHE A 187 -10.68 -8.88 -7.01
CA PHE A 187 -9.28 -9.24 -6.79
C PHE A 187 -9.02 -10.73 -7.10
N LEU A 188 -9.81 -11.64 -6.54
CA LEU A 188 -9.63 -13.08 -6.74
C LEU A 188 -9.85 -13.51 -8.19
N THR A 189 -10.79 -12.86 -8.89
CA THR A 189 -11.09 -13.17 -10.30
C THR A 189 -9.95 -12.74 -11.23
N ASN A 190 -9.34 -11.57 -10.96
CA ASN A 190 -8.32 -10.98 -11.83
C ASN A 190 -6.90 -11.25 -11.34
N ASN A 191 -6.72 -11.78 -10.13
CA ASN A 191 -5.46 -11.85 -9.40
C ASN A 191 -4.69 -10.52 -9.48
N SER A 192 -5.40 -9.41 -9.25
CA SER A 192 -4.85 -8.07 -9.43
C SER A 192 -5.54 -7.05 -8.53
N LEU A 193 -4.77 -6.11 -8.02
CA LEU A 193 -5.28 -4.91 -7.36
C LEU A 193 -5.79 -3.86 -8.38
N HIS A 194 -5.42 -4.03 -9.65
CA HIS A 194 -5.71 -3.08 -10.74
C HIS A 194 -7.00 -3.47 -11.48
N VAL A 195 -8.14 -3.13 -10.88
CA VAL A 195 -9.46 -3.43 -11.44
C VAL A 195 -10.15 -2.14 -11.88
N SER A 196 -10.62 -2.09 -13.12
CA SER A 196 -11.35 -0.93 -13.65
C SER A 196 -12.81 -0.91 -13.16
N PRO A 197 -13.40 0.27 -12.96
CA PRO A 197 -12.79 1.60 -13.08
C PRO A 197 -11.84 1.93 -11.91
N VAL A 198 -10.75 2.64 -12.22
CA VAL A 198 -9.78 3.10 -11.23
C VAL A 198 -10.20 4.47 -10.70
N ARG A 199 -10.35 4.58 -9.39
CA ARG A 199 -10.57 5.83 -8.66
C ARG A 199 -9.37 6.11 -7.77
N TRP A 200 -9.30 7.31 -7.21
CA TRP A 200 -8.16 7.69 -6.39
C TRP A 200 -8.55 8.59 -5.22
N ILE A 201 -7.67 8.62 -4.24
CA ILE A 201 -7.61 9.63 -3.20
C ILE A 201 -6.23 10.28 -3.23
N GLU A 202 -6.16 11.61 -3.26
CA GLU A 202 -4.89 12.31 -3.11
C GLU A 202 -4.43 12.22 -1.66
N VAL A 203 -3.21 11.75 -1.45
CA VAL A 203 -2.58 11.73 -0.14
C VAL A 203 -1.55 12.86 -0.03
N SER A 204 -1.23 13.28 1.18
CA SER A 204 -0.21 14.29 1.41
C SER A 204 1.19 13.76 1.03
N HIS A 205 2.12 14.68 0.71
CA HIS A 205 3.51 14.33 0.46
C HIS A 205 4.15 13.56 1.63
N LYS A 206 3.73 13.85 2.86
CA LYS A 206 4.21 13.16 4.07
C LYS A 206 3.73 11.70 4.10
N GLU A 207 2.46 11.47 3.82
CA GLU A 207 1.90 10.11 3.77
C GLU A 207 2.49 9.26 2.63
N ALA A 208 2.93 9.91 1.56
CA ALA A 208 3.50 9.26 0.39
C ALA A 208 5.00 8.91 0.55
N ILE A 209 5.62 9.20 1.71
CA ILE A 209 7.00 8.77 1.96
C ILE A 209 6.99 7.26 2.16
N ASP A 210 7.71 6.56 1.29
CA ASP A 210 7.90 5.12 1.33
C ASP A 210 9.29 4.80 1.89
N VAL A 211 9.36 3.94 2.91
CA VAL A 211 10.61 3.61 3.59
C VAL A 211 11.28 2.42 2.88
N ASP A 212 12.21 2.70 1.99
CA ASP A 212 13.01 1.68 1.30
C ASP A 212 14.49 1.75 1.66
N THR A 213 15.00 2.92 1.95
CA THR A 213 16.41 3.18 2.29
C THR A 213 16.55 3.75 3.71
N PRO A 214 17.77 3.71 4.30
CA PRO A 214 18.04 4.40 5.56
C PRO A 214 17.74 5.90 5.52
N ALA A 215 17.95 6.56 4.39
CA ALA A 215 17.63 7.98 4.22
C ALA A 215 16.12 8.25 4.32
N ASP A 216 15.29 7.37 3.75
CA ASP A 216 13.82 7.47 3.86
C ASP A 216 13.39 7.30 5.31
N LEU A 217 13.99 6.34 6.02
CA LEU A 217 13.72 6.10 7.44
C LEU A 217 14.04 7.33 8.29
N ASP A 218 15.17 7.98 8.04
CA ASP A 218 15.57 9.20 8.75
C ASP A 218 14.60 10.35 8.44
N ALA A 219 14.19 10.50 7.19
CA ALA A 219 13.19 11.50 6.80
C ALA A 219 11.84 11.27 7.51
N VAL A 220 11.38 10.01 7.56
CA VAL A 220 10.15 9.65 8.25
C VAL A 220 10.24 9.91 9.76
N ARG A 221 11.36 9.61 10.40
CA ARG A 221 11.59 9.87 11.83
C ARG A 221 11.54 11.35 12.15
N GLN A 222 12.15 12.20 11.32
CA GLN A 222 12.08 13.66 11.46
C GLN A 222 10.64 14.19 11.35
N VAL A 223 9.86 13.63 10.42
CA VAL A 223 8.44 14.02 10.27
C VAL A 223 7.64 13.55 11.48
N ALA A 224 7.80 12.28 11.90
CA ALA A 224 7.05 11.70 13.02
C ALA A 224 7.30 12.44 14.34
N SER A 225 8.54 12.85 14.65
CA SER A 225 8.87 13.60 15.87
C SER A 225 8.17 14.95 15.99
N ASN A 226 7.66 15.49 14.87
CA ASN A 226 6.90 16.74 14.86
C ASN A 226 5.38 16.55 15.09
N PHE A 227 4.90 15.32 15.22
CA PHE A 227 3.48 14.99 15.44
C PHE A 227 3.19 14.46 16.86
N ASP A 228 4.23 14.07 17.61
CA ASP A 228 4.11 13.54 18.98
C ASP A 228 4.22 14.65 20.05
N VAL A 229 3.94 15.93 19.70
CA VAL A 229 3.88 17.07 20.63
C VAL A 229 2.45 17.59 20.75
#